data_7f8d475802b375ad94067acd5414ec71
#
_entry.id   7f8d475802b375ad94067acd5414ec71
#
_cell.length_a   1.000
_cell.length_b   1.000
_cell.length_c   1.000
_cell.angle_alpha   90.00
_cell.angle_beta   90.00
_cell.angle_gamma   90.00
#
_symmetry.space_group_name_H-M   'P 1'
#
loop_
_entity.id
_entity.type
_entity.pdbx_description
1 polymer ?
#
loop_
_entity_poly.entity_id
_entity_poly.type
_entity_poly.pdbx_seq_one_letter_code
_entity_poly.pdbx_strand_id
1 'polypeptide(L)'
;MSTAFDDADFPAYTMGRAADLISVTPAFLRSLGVAGLIEPERSHGGHRRYSRHQLQLAVRVRQLLDEGMLLTAACRIVKLEDRLAAAHRRIVELGGTLTAADDADLPTSTQPDIATPRYFPAPRSDRSASAP
;
A
#
# COMPACT_ATOMS: atom_id res chain seq x y z
N MET A 1 -17.57 4.44 -25.46
CA MET A 1 -16.35 5.19 -25.40
C MET A 1 -16.06 5.56 -24.00
N SER A 2 -14.98 5.07 -23.45
CA SER A 2 -14.65 5.47 -22.11
C SER A 2 -14.04 6.85 -22.23
N THR A 3 -14.56 7.76 -21.50
CA THR A 3 -13.99 9.08 -21.46
C THR A 3 -12.75 8.99 -20.60
N ALA A 4 -11.85 9.92 -20.75
CA ALA A 4 -10.65 9.97 -19.95
C ALA A 4 -10.98 9.99 -18.45
N PHE A 5 -12.16 10.40 -18.09
CA PHE A 5 -12.53 10.46 -16.68
C PHE A 5 -12.91 9.10 -16.11
N ASP A 6 -13.19 8.13 -16.97
CA ASP A 6 -13.53 6.81 -16.49
C ASP A 6 -12.28 5.97 -16.32
N ASP A 7 -11.14 6.43 -16.80
CA ASP A 7 -9.90 5.71 -16.69
C ASP A 7 -9.31 5.98 -15.31
N ALA A 8 -9.19 4.94 -14.51
CA ALA A 8 -8.65 5.07 -13.17
C ALA A 8 -7.19 5.52 -13.16
N ASP A 9 -6.48 5.33 -14.26
CA ASP A 9 -5.08 5.70 -14.34
C ASP A 9 -4.85 7.07 -14.96
N PHE A 10 -5.90 7.76 -15.35
CA PHE A 10 -5.75 9.08 -15.94
C PHE A 10 -5.35 10.10 -14.87
N PRO A 11 -4.28 10.86 -15.09
CA PRO A 11 -3.79 11.82 -14.09
C PRO A 11 -4.65 13.09 -14.06
N ALA A 12 -5.80 13.02 -13.47
CA ALA A 12 -6.78 14.09 -13.49
C ALA A 12 -6.71 15.11 -12.37
N TYR A 13 -6.08 14.77 -11.27
CA TYR A 13 -6.18 15.60 -10.08
C TYR A 13 -4.89 16.32 -9.73
N THR A 14 -4.98 17.61 -9.46
CA THR A 14 -3.83 18.36 -8.95
C THR A 14 -3.55 17.92 -7.52
N MET A 15 -2.39 18.23 -7.01
CA MET A 15 -2.03 17.87 -5.62
C MET A 15 -3.02 18.46 -4.62
N GLY A 16 -3.39 19.72 -4.77
CA GLY A 16 -4.34 20.33 -3.85
C GLY A 16 -5.70 19.68 -3.89
N ARG A 17 -6.20 19.40 -5.09
CA ARG A 17 -7.50 18.76 -5.24
C ARG A 17 -7.45 17.32 -4.70
N ALA A 18 -6.37 16.63 -4.97
CA ALA A 18 -6.19 15.27 -4.49
C ALA A 18 -6.20 15.22 -2.97
N ALA A 19 -5.43 16.12 -2.36
CA ALA A 19 -5.35 16.17 -0.91
C ALA A 19 -6.72 16.45 -0.29
N ASP A 20 -7.47 17.36 -0.88
CA ASP A 20 -8.81 17.69 -0.38
C ASP A 20 -9.78 16.52 -0.54
N LEU A 21 -9.72 15.83 -1.66
CA LEU A 21 -10.65 14.74 -1.92
C LEU A 21 -10.50 13.58 -0.94
N ILE A 22 -9.29 13.29 -0.54
CA ILE A 22 -9.07 12.17 0.35
C ILE A 22 -8.71 12.61 1.78
N SER A 23 -8.88 13.90 2.05
CA SER A 23 -8.68 14.45 3.40
C SER A 23 -7.29 14.17 3.97
N VAL A 24 -6.29 14.42 3.19
CA VAL A 24 -4.90 14.32 3.64
C VAL A 24 -4.18 15.61 3.30
N THR A 25 -2.97 15.75 3.77
CA THR A 25 -2.18 16.93 3.47
C THR A 25 -1.34 16.72 2.21
N PRO A 26 -0.99 17.79 1.52
CA PRO A 26 -0.05 17.65 0.40
C PRO A 26 1.28 17.04 0.82
N ALA A 27 1.72 17.31 2.05
CA ALA A 27 2.95 16.71 2.56
C ALA A 27 2.84 15.18 2.64
N PHE A 28 1.66 14.68 3.00
CA PHE A 28 1.44 13.25 3.04
C PHE A 28 1.57 12.66 1.63
N LEU A 29 0.98 13.29 0.63
CA LEU A 29 1.08 12.81 -0.74
C LEU A 29 2.54 12.83 -1.23
N ARG A 30 3.29 13.86 -0.87
CA ARG A 30 4.71 13.92 -1.24
C ARG A 30 5.49 12.80 -0.57
N SER A 31 5.15 12.45 0.67
CA SER A 31 5.85 11.37 1.36
C SER A 31 5.63 10.03 0.69
N LEU A 32 4.46 9.81 0.09
CA LEU A 32 4.20 8.59 -0.65
C LEU A 32 5.03 8.53 -1.94
N GLY A 33 5.33 9.67 -2.51
CA GLY A 33 6.22 9.74 -3.66
C GLY A 33 7.64 9.39 -3.27
N VAL A 34 8.10 9.90 -2.14
CA VAL A 34 9.45 9.61 -1.64
C VAL A 34 9.56 8.12 -1.31
N ALA A 35 8.50 7.53 -0.79
CA ALA A 35 8.49 6.10 -0.47
C ALA A 35 8.39 5.21 -1.72
N GLY A 36 8.19 5.81 -2.87
CA GLY A 36 8.13 5.03 -4.12
C GLY A 36 6.81 4.33 -4.37
N LEU A 37 5.78 4.68 -3.65
CA LEU A 37 4.47 4.06 -3.85
C LEU A 37 3.69 4.73 -4.97
N ILE A 38 3.72 6.05 -5.02
CA ILE A 38 2.96 6.81 -5.99
C ILE A 38 3.89 7.74 -6.75
N GLU A 39 3.88 7.65 -8.06
CA GLU A 39 4.67 8.54 -8.88
C GLU A 39 3.72 9.34 -9.73
N PRO A 40 3.37 10.56 -9.31
CA PRO A 40 2.43 11.35 -10.08
C PRO A 40 3.05 11.84 -11.39
N GLU A 41 2.24 11.93 -12.41
CA GLU A 41 2.70 12.51 -13.65
C GLU A 41 2.79 14.02 -13.50
N ARG A 42 3.57 14.65 -14.35
CA ARG A 42 3.67 16.09 -14.30
C ARG A 42 3.03 16.69 -15.54
N SER A 43 2.28 17.77 -15.33
CA SER A 43 1.69 18.48 -16.43
C SER A 43 2.77 19.27 -17.18
N HIS A 44 2.42 19.91 -18.25
CA HIS A 44 3.36 20.74 -19.01
C HIS A 44 4.02 21.81 -18.15
N GLY A 45 3.34 22.30 -17.13
CA GLY A 45 3.91 23.28 -16.24
C GLY A 45 4.73 22.68 -15.11
N GLY A 46 4.95 21.38 -15.10
CA GLY A 46 5.74 20.75 -14.05
C GLY A 46 4.97 20.43 -12.77
N HIS A 47 3.65 20.60 -12.79
CA HIS A 47 2.85 20.33 -11.59
C HIS A 47 2.45 18.86 -11.52
N ARG A 48 2.44 18.31 -10.32
CA ARG A 48 2.07 16.91 -10.12
C ARG A 48 0.59 16.70 -10.39
N ARG A 49 0.29 15.57 -11.03
CA ARG A 49 -1.09 15.17 -11.31
C ARG A 49 -1.26 13.71 -10.86
N TYR A 50 -2.34 13.47 -10.14
CA TYR A 50 -2.61 12.15 -9.57
C TYR A 50 -3.79 11.50 -10.25
N SER A 51 -3.76 10.18 -10.39
CA SER A 51 -4.87 9.42 -10.94
C SER A 51 -5.78 8.97 -9.80
N ARG A 52 -6.98 8.55 -10.12
CA ARG A 52 -7.90 8.00 -9.14
C ARG A 52 -7.30 6.77 -8.48
N HIS A 53 -6.64 5.91 -9.24
CA HIS A 53 -5.97 4.73 -8.72
C HIS A 53 -4.92 5.11 -7.68
N GLN A 54 -4.11 6.11 -7.97
CA GLN A 54 -3.09 6.58 -7.03
C GLN A 54 -3.72 7.11 -5.74
N LEU A 55 -4.86 7.79 -5.87
CA LEU A 55 -5.54 8.28 -4.67
C LEU A 55 -6.12 7.13 -3.84
N GLN A 56 -6.56 6.06 -4.47
CA GLN A 56 -7.03 4.89 -3.76
C GLN A 56 -5.90 4.24 -2.96
N LEU A 57 -4.70 4.21 -3.53
CA LEU A 57 -3.54 3.69 -2.83
C LEU A 57 -3.22 4.59 -1.62
N ALA A 58 -3.31 5.89 -1.79
CA ALA A 58 -3.06 6.83 -0.70
C ALA A 58 -4.06 6.65 0.45
N VAL A 59 -5.32 6.43 0.12
CA VAL A 59 -6.35 6.19 1.13
C VAL A 59 -6.04 4.90 1.90
N ARG A 60 -5.60 3.88 1.19
CA ARG A 60 -5.28 2.61 1.84
C ARG A 60 -4.10 2.76 2.81
N VAL A 61 -3.08 3.53 2.42
CA VAL A 61 -1.96 3.81 3.31
C VAL A 61 -2.46 4.53 4.55
N ARG A 62 -3.35 5.51 4.37
CA ARG A 62 -3.87 6.27 5.49
C ARG A 62 -4.60 5.35 6.48
N GLN A 63 -5.36 4.40 5.97
CA GLN A 63 -6.06 3.45 6.81
C GLN A 63 -5.07 2.63 7.65
N LEU A 64 -3.99 2.19 7.04
CA LEU A 64 -2.99 1.40 7.77
C LEU A 64 -2.27 2.24 8.82
N LEU A 65 -2.02 3.51 8.52
CA LEU A 65 -1.43 4.41 9.52
C LEU A 65 -2.37 4.60 10.70
N ASP A 66 -3.67 4.70 10.43
CA ASP A 66 -4.65 4.85 11.50
C ASP A 66 -4.72 3.58 12.37
N GLU A 67 -4.32 2.45 11.83
CA GLU A 67 -4.24 1.22 12.58
C GLU A 67 -2.93 1.11 13.37
N GLY A 68 -2.09 2.10 13.26
CA GLY A 68 -0.83 2.12 14.02
C GLY A 68 0.40 1.68 13.24
N MET A 69 0.27 1.45 11.96
CA MET A 69 1.41 1.01 11.19
C MET A 69 2.33 2.14 10.82
N LEU A 70 3.61 1.86 10.70
CA LEU A 70 4.57 2.87 10.26
C LEU A 70 4.43 3.09 8.77
N LEU A 71 4.76 4.29 8.33
CA LEU A 71 4.59 4.66 6.92
C LEU A 71 5.32 3.71 5.97
N THR A 72 6.55 3.35 6.28
CA THR A 72 7.32 2.47 5.41
C THR A 72 6.64 1.11 5.25
N ALA A 73 6.17 0.55 6.36
CA ALA A 73 5.48 -0.74 6.32
C ALA A 73 4.15 -0.63 5.58
N ALA A 74 3.41 0.43 5.84
CA ALA A 74 2.13 0.65 5.17
C ALA A 74 2.32 0.76 3.66
N CYS A 75 3.32 1.49 3.21
CA CYS A 75 3.59 1.62 1.77
C CYS A 75 3.96 0.28 1.14
N ARG A 76 4.72 -0.53 1.85
CA ARG A 76 5.07 -1.86 1.36
C ARG A 76 3.85 -2.74 1.21
N ILE A 77 2.99 -2.74 2.20
CA ILE A 77 1.78 -3.54 2.16
C ILE A 77 0.88 -3.11 1.02
N VAL A 78 0.67 -1.81 0.87
CA VAL A 78 -0.21 -1.31 -0.18
C VAL A 78 0.38 -1.63 -1.55
N LYS A 79 1.69 -1.53 -1.70
CA LYS A 79 2.32 -1.87 -2.97
C LYS A 79 2.11 -3.35 -3.31
N LEU A 80 2.21 -4.23 -2.32
CA LEU A 80 1.98 -5.64 -2.53
C LEU A 80 0.50 -5.94 -2.80
N GLU A 81 -0.40 -5.27 -2.11
CA GLU A 81 -1.83 -5.41 -2.37
C GLU A 81 -2.16 -5.00 -3.80
N ASP A 82 -1.55 -3.92 -4.27
CA ASP A 82 -1.80 -3.42 -5.62
C ASP A 82 -1.27 -4.41 -6.67
N ARG A 83 -0.08 -4.95 -6.43
CA ARG A 83 0.50 -5.94 -7.33
C ARG A 83 -0.32 -7.23 -7.34
N LEU A 84 -0.86 -7.61 -6.19
CA LEU A 84 -1.71 -8.79 -6.11
C LEU A 84 -3.00 -8.57 -6.91
N ALA A 85 -3.61 -7.41 -6.75
CA ALA A 85 -4.81 -7.09 -7.51
C ALA A 85 -4.54 -7.10 -9.02
N ALA A 86 -3.40 -6.57 -9.42
CA ALA A 86 -3.02 -6.58 -10.83
C ALA A 86 -2.80 -8.01 -11.34
N ALA A 87 -2.18 -8.86 -10.52
CA ALA A 87 -1.96 -10.24 -10.90
C ALA A 87 -3.28 -11.00 -11.03
N HIS A 88 -4.22 -10.73 -10.13
CA HIS A 88 -5.54 -11.36 -10.20
C HIS A 88 -6.27 -10.94 -11.48
N ARG A 89 -6.20 -9.67 -11.82
CA ARG A 89 -6.83 -9.21 -13.07
C ARG A 89 -6.19 -9.91 -14.27
N ARG A 90 -4.88 -10.06 -14.23
CA ARG A 90 -4.17 -10.70 -15.33
C ARG A 90 -4.55 -12.18 -15.46
N ILE A 91 -4.72 -12.87 -14.35
CA ILE A 91 -5.16 -14.26 -14.36
C ILE A 91 -6.53 -14.37 -15.02
N VAL A 92 -7.44 -13.50 -14.65
CA VAL A 92 -8.78 -13.52 -15.23
C VAL A 92 -8.71 -13.19 -16.73
N GLU A 93 -7.90 -12.24 -17.14
CA GLU A 93 -7.74 -11.90 -18.55
C GLU A 93 -7.20 -13.07 -19.36
N LEU A 94 -6.38 -13.90 -18.74
CA LEU A 94 -5.79 -15.04 -19.43
C LEU A 94 -6.71 -16.29 -19.35
N GLY A 95 -7.92 -16.13 -18.86
CA GLY A 95 -8.87 -17.24 -18.82
C GLY A 95 -8.92 -18.03 -17.53
N GLY A 96 -8.15 -17.63 -16.54
CA GLY A 96 -8.21 -18.29 -15.24
C GLY A 96 -9.37 -17.83 -14.42
N THR A 97 -9.63 -18.51 -13.33
CA THR A 97 -10.67 -18.11 -12.41
C THR A 97 -10.09 -18.08 -11.01
N LEU A 98 -10.54 -17.11 -10.24
CA LEU A 98 -10.15 -17.02 -8.85
C LEU A 98 -11.36 -17.37 -8.03
N THR A 99 -11.25 -18.35 -7.18
CA THR A 99 -12.37 -18.76 -6.34
C THR A 99 -12.06 -18.41 -4.89
N ALA A 100 -13.08 -18.39 -4.11
CA ALA A 100 -12.89 -18.11 -2.70
C ALA A 100 -11.99 -19.17 -2.06
N ALA A 101 -11.90 -20.31 -2.66
CA ALA A 101 -11.06 -21.36 -2.13
C ALA A 101 -9.59 -21.00 -2.30
N ASP A 102 -9.28 -20.24 -3.32
CA ASP A 102 -7.89 -19.85 -3.53
C ASP A 102 -7.43 -18.90 -2.42
N ASP A 103 -8.36 -18.12 -1.92
CA ASP A 103 -8.00 -17.22 -0.86
C ASP A 103 -7.94 -18.01 0.44
N ALA A 104 -8.72 -19.04 0.54
CA ALA A 104 -8.74 -19.80 1.76
C ALA A 104 -7.50 -20.66 1.90
N ASP A 105 -6.88 -20.93 0.79
CA ASP A 105 -5.70 -21.75 0.85
C ASP A 105 -4.47 -20.94 1.17
N LEU A 106 -4.62 -19.70 1.31
CA LEU A 106 -3.50 -18.94 1.70
C LEU A 106 -3.28 -19.37 3.11
N PRO A 107 -2.13 -19.72 3.41
CA PRO A 107 -1.82 -20.20 4.72
C PRO A 107 -2.09 -19.16 5.70
N THR A 108 -3.22 -19.09 6.05
CA THR A 108 -3.49 -18.10 6.95
C THR A 108 -3.03 -18.63 8.14
N SER A 109 -2.31 -18.52 8.33
CA SER A 109 -2.06 -18.74 9.44
C SER A 109 -1.97 -19.60 10.21
N THR A 110 -2.33 -20.03 10.26
CA THR A 110 -2.42 -20.92 11.03
C THR A 110 -1.29 -21.19 11.62
N GLN A 111 -0.65 -20.83 11.63
CA GLN A 111 0.27 -21.03 12.10
C GLN A 111 0.66 -20.80 13.24
N PRO A 112 0.23 -21.11 13.99
CA PRO A 112 0.54 -21.03 15.25
C PRO A 112 1.86 -21.54 15.46
N ASP A 113 2.10 -22.47 14.81
CA ASP A 113 3.35 -22.99 15.07
C ASP A 113 4.39 -22.10 14.87
N ILE A 114 4.15 -21.25 14.07
CA ILE A 114 5.10 -20.34 13.80
C ILE A 114 5.27 -19.64 14.89
N ALA A 115 4.50 -19.82 15.67
CA ALA A 115 4.50 -19.06 16.68
C ALA A 115 5.78 -18.97 17.24
N THR A 116 6.47 -19.80 17.24
CA THR A 116 7.60 -19.59 17.87
C THR A 116 8.50 -19.01 17.03
N PRO A 117 8.59 -17.95 17.07
CA PRO A 117 9.43 -17.22 16.32
C PRO A 117 10.75 -17.53 16.72
N ARG A 118 11.23 -18.43 16.34
CA ARG A 118 12.55 -18.65 16.61
C ARG A 118 13.27 -17.51 16.14
N TYR A 119 12.61 -16.60 15.56
CA TYR A 119 13.23 -15.59 14.94
C TYR A 119 13.32 -14.44 15.78
N PHE A 120 12.67 -14.34 16.85
CA PHE A 120 12.80 -13.24 17.63
C PHE A 120 13.85 -13.57 18.60
N PRO A 121 14.88 -12.92 18.57
CA PRO A 121 15.92 -13.12 19.52
C PRO A 121 15.27 -12.73 20.79
N ALA A 122 15.39 -13.53 21.70
CA ALA A 122 14.85 -13.21 22.98
C ALA A 122 15.49 -11.94 23.44
N PRO A 123 14.82 -11.18 24.14
CA PRO A 123 15.35 -9.94 24.59
C PRO A 123 16.56 -10.31 25.41
N ARG A 124 17.65 -9.77 25.09
CA ARG A 124 18.79 -9.99 25.79
C ARG A 124 18.53 -9.52 27.12
N SER A 125 18.45 -10.36 27.96
CA SER A 125 18.29 -9.91 29.28
C SER A 125 19.60 -9.36 29.57
N ASP A 126 19.55 -8.18 29.64
CA ASP A 126 20.67 -7.53 29.93
C ASP A 126 21.04 -7.87 31.27
N ARG A 127 21.82 -8.58 31.47
CA ARG A 127 22.24 -8.84 32.64
C ARG A 127 23.25 -8.06 32.97
N SER A 128 23.04 -7.02 32.94
CA SER A 128 23.99 -6.18 33.40
C SER A 128 24.01 -6.41 34.71
N ALA A 129 24.31 -7.29 35.01
CA ALA A 129 24.35 -7.41 36.16
C ALA A 129 25.36 -6.81 36.80
N SER A 130 25.22 -6.23 37.31
CA SER A 130 25.85 -5.75 38.08
C SER A 130 26.79 -6.27 38.76
N ALA A 131 27.44 -5.92 38.76
CA ALA A 131 28.42 -6.19 39.43
C ALA A 131 28.41 -5.73 40.65
N PRO A 132 28.95 -6.04 41.44
CA PRO A 132 29.08 -5.52 42.76
C PRO A 132 30.04 -4.55 42.81
#